data_1d4f47e5d67b212a8b8ac6c7a07d7d57
#
_entry.id   1d4f47e5d67b212a8b8ac6c7a07d7d57
#
_cell.length_a   1.000
_cell.length_b   1.000
_cell.length_c   1.000
_cell.angle_alpha   90.00
_cell.angle_beta   90.00
_cell.angle_gamma   90.00
#
_symmetry.space_group_name_H-M   'P 1'
#
loop_
_entity.id
_entity.type
_entity.pdbx_description
1 polymer ?
#
loop_
_entity_poly.entity_id
_entity_poly.type
_entity_poly.pdbx_seq_one_letter_code
_entity_poly.pdbx_strand_id
1 'polypeptide(L)'
;EIKAAALASEGMQASIRNALAVGLGLLLISLAVAIITQRRMSRAIRIPISQLEAFAHRIAGGQLSERTREDQVQELRSLASSLNTMAFKLSQLMEQSRREQENLKKSELRTLQAQITPHFLYNTLDAIVWLAENGQASQVIEITNALSNFFRISLNNGKDWVSLREEWEHLEGYLTIQKIRYRDILRYELRLEEGIQEHKVLKLLIQPLVENAIYHGIKNRRAGGLVKVSAAAEGGRLCVTVTDTGLGMGQERLEQVR
;
A
#
# COMPACT_ATOMS: atom_id res chain seq x y z
N GLU A 1 13.59 104.68 14.30
CA GLU A 1 14.43 103.50 13.82
C GLU A 1 14.21 102.23 14.65
N ILE A 2 14.12 102.25 15.93
CA ILE A 2 13.96 101.08 16.82
C ILE A 2 12.64 100.34 16.57
N LYS A 3 11.51 101.00 16.30
CA LYS A 3 10.22 100.38 16.00
C LYS A 3 10.22 99.69 14.63
N ALA A 4 10.93 100.18 13.62
CA ALA A 4 11.04 99.59 12.30
C ALA A 4 11.89 98.30 12.33
N ALA A 5 12.95 98.26 13.16
CA ALA A 5 13.78 97.07 13.35
C ALA A 5 13.03 95.95 14.12
N ALA A 6 12.18 96.35 15.11
CA ALA A 6 11.35 95.37 15.83
C ALA A 6 10.26 94.73 14.94
N LEU A 7 9.58 95.54 14.09
CA LEU A 7 8.62 95.02 13.13
C LEU A 7 9.25 94.08 12.07
N ALA A 8 10.45 94.45 11.60
CA ALA A 8 11.22 93.59 10.68
C ALA A 8 11.64 92.30 11.29
N SER A 9 12.05 92.27 12.58
CA SER A 9 12.41 91.03 13.31
C SER A 9 11.21 90.15 13.58
N GLU A 10 10.03 90.69 13.91
CA GLU A 10 8.79 89.95 14.04
C GLU A 10 8.33 89.33 12.72
N GLY A 11 8.41 90.10 11.59
CA GLY A 11 8.08 89.57 10.30
C GLY A 11 9.02 88.41 9.87
N MET A 12 10.31 88.53 10.16
CA MET A 12 11.28 87.49 9.85
C MET A 12 11.04 86.23 10.70
N GLN A 13 10.75 86.38 12.00
CA GLN A 13 10.41 85.22 12.88
C GLN A 13 9.11 84.52 12.44
N ALA A 14 8.10 85.26 12.03
CA ALA A 14 6.87 84.72 11.47
C ALA A 14 7.11 83.92 10.14
N SER A 15 7.96 84.42 9.27
CA SER A 15 8.35 83.73 8.03
C SER A 15 9.11 82.43 8.31
N ILE A 16 10.07 82.45 9.24
CA ILE A 16 10.82 81.27 9.65
C ILE A 16 9.87 80.22 10.25
N ARG A 17 8.97 80.64 11.15
CA ARG A 17 7.98 79.72 11.75
C ARG A 17 7.06 79.08 10.71
N ASN A 18 6.59 79.90 9.71
CA ASN A 18 5.75 79.39 8.63
C ASN A 18 6.54 78.46 7.71
N ALA A 19 7.78 78.77 7.41
CA ALA A 19 8.66 77.84 6.62
C ALA A 19 8.92 76.54 7.35
N LEU A 20 9.17 76.58 8.65
CA LEU A 20 9.31 75.40 9.49
C LEU A 20 8.02 74.54 9.55
N ALA A 21 6.86 75.20 9.70
CA ALA A 21 5.56 74.53 9.70
C ALA A 21 5.25 73.86 8.33
N VAL A 22 5.53 74.50 7.23
CA VAL A 22 5.38 73.93 5.90
C VAL A 22 6.37 72.75 5.71
N GLY A 23 7.63 72.93 6.10
CA GLY A 23 8.63 71.85 6.06
C GLY A 23 8.24 70.63 6.86
N LEU A 24 7.73 70.83 8.07
CA LEU A 24 7.23 69.74 8.92
C LEU A 24 6.02 69.04 8.30
N GLY A 25 5.09 69.83 7.72
CA GLY A 25 3.93 69.27 6.99
C GLY A 25 4.31 68.41 5.80
N LEU A 26 5.27 68.84 4.99
CA LEU A 26 5.78 68.07 3.86
C LEU A 26 6.47 66.76 4.32
N LEU A 27 7.20 66.82 5.43
CA LEU A 27 7.85 65.67 6.02
C LEU A 27 6.84 64.62 6.52
N LEU A 28 5.76 65.06 7.17
CA LEU A 28 4.68 64.19 7.61
C LEU A 28 3.93 63.53 6.43
N ILE A 29 3.67 64.32 5.37
CA ILE A 29 3.03 63.82 4.17
C ILE A 29 3.92 62.74 3.50
N SER A 30 5.22 63.02 3.32
CA SER A 30 6.16 62.08 2.71
C SER A 30 6.26 60.77 3.51
N LEU A 31 6.28 60.89 4.85
CA LEU A 31 6.29 59.71 5.73
C LEU A 31 4.98 58.92 5.61
N ALA A 32 3.84 59.58 5.56
CA ALA A 32 2.54 58.92 5.38
C ALA A 32 2.47 58.19 4.03
N VAL A 33 2.93 58.83 2.94
CA VAL A 33 3.00 58.22 1.60
C VAL A 33 3.94 57.00 1.63
N ALA A 34 5.11 57.08 2.27
CA ALA A 34 6.05 55.99 2.39
C ALA A 34 5.44 54.77 3.15
N ILE A 35 4.74 55.03 4.26
CA ILE A 35 4.07 54.00 5.04
C ILE A 35 2.94 53.33 4.21
N ILE A 36 2.14 54.14 3.51
CA ILE A 36 1.03 53.61 2.67
C ILE A 36 1.58 52.76 1.52
N THR A 37 2.61 53.25 0.81
CA THR A 37 3.22 52.49 -0.30
C THR A 37 3.88 51.21 0.17
N GLN A 38 4.62 51.24 1.29
CA GLN A 38 5.22 50.04 1.91
C GLN A 38 4.15 49.02 2.31
N ARG A 39 3.06 49.43 2.95
CA ARG A 39 1.96 48.53 3.32
C ARG A 39 1.27 47.93 2.11
N ARG A 40 1.02 48.72 1.06
CA ARG A 40 0.44 48.24 -0.20
C ARG A 40 1.35 47.22 -0.88
N MET A 41 2.63 47.49 -0.99
CA MET A 41 3.62 46.62 -1.61
C MET A 41 3.76 45.31 -0.82
N SER A 42 3.81 45.38 0.49
CA SER A 42 3.88 44.18 1.37
C SER A 42 2.63 43.31 1.20
N ARG A 43 1.43 43.87 1.13
CA ARG A 43 0.19 43.09 0.93
C ARG A 43 0.05 42.57 -0.50
N ALA A 44 0.50 43.30 -1.50
CA ALA A 44 0.34 42.91 -2.91
C ALA A 44 1.37 41.87 -3.38
N ILE A 45 2.57 41.83 -2.76
CA ILE A 45 3.67 40.99 -3.26
C ILE A 45 4.19 40.05 -2.19
N ARG A 46 4.59 40.54 -1.02
CA ARG A 46 5.31 39.78 -0.03
C ARG A 46 4.46 38.67 0.62
N ILE A 47 3.21 38.99 0.99
CA ILE A 47 2.30 38.04 1.61
C ILE A 47 1.94 36.90 0.62
N PRO A 48 1.52 37.20 -0.62
CA PRO A 48 1.23 36.14 -1.59
C PRO A 48 2.43 35.24 -1.92
N ILE A 49 3.63 35.80 -2.07
CA ILE A 49 4.84 34.99 -2.32
C ILE A 49 5.08 34.00 -1.17
N SER A 50 5.00 34.45 0.10
CA SER A 50 5.19 33.54 1.24
C SER A 50 4.12 32.46 1.33
N GLN A 51 2.89 32.73 0.86
CA GLN A 51 1.83 31.73 0.77
C GLN A 51 2.10 30.68 -0.32
N LEU A 52 2.60 31.11 -1.48
CA LEU A 52 3.00 30.20 -2.56
C LEU A 52 4.19 29.32 -2.15
N GLU A 53 5.17 29.89 -1.47
CA GLU A 53 6.31 29.15 -0.92
C GLU A 53 5.84 28.09 0.10
N ALA A 54 5.00 28.46 1.06
CA ALA A 54 4.42 27.53 2.03
C ALA A 54 3.58 26.44 1.34
N PHE A 55 2.85 26.77 0.28
CA PHE A 55 2.11 25.81 -0.51
C PHE A 55 3.03 24.84 -1.26
N ALA A 56 4.10 25.34 -1.89
CA ALA A 56 5.11 24.49 -2.54
C ALA A 56 5.76 23.51 -1.56
N HIS A 57 6.07 23.96 -0.34
CA HIS A 57 6.58 23.08 0.72
C HIS A 57 5.57 22.01 1.13
N ARG A 58 4.29 22.32 1.22
CA ARG A 58 3.25 21.32 1.50
C ARG A 58 3.10 20.29 0.39
N ILE A 59 3.16 20.72 -0.87
CA ILE A 59 3.20 19.80 -2.03
C ILE A 59 4.41 18.86 -1.93
N ALA A 60 5.59 19.39 -1.64
CA ALA A 60 6.81 18.61 -1.46
C ALA A 60 6.71 17.63 -0.28
N GLY A 61 5.94 17.97 0.77
CA GLY A 61 5.59 17.09 1.89
C GLY A 61 4.46 16.08 1.62
N GLY A 62 3.94 16.02 0.38
CA GLY A 62 2.90 15.06 0.00
C GLY A 62 1.46 15.51 0.22
N GLN A 63 1.21 16.75 0.64
CA GLN A 63 -0.14 17.30 0.85
C GLN A 63 -0.72 17.82 -0.48
N LEU A 64 -1.10 16.89 -1.36
CA LEU A 64 -1.53 17.20 -2.74
C LEU A 64 -3.01 17.58 -2.88
N SER A 65 -3.82 17.45 -1.84
CA SER A 65 -5.26 17.76 -1.87
C SER A 65 -5.56 19.24 -1.71
N GLU A 66 -4.64 20.02 -1.14
CA GLU A 66 -4.79 21.44 -0.95
C GLU A 66 -4.68 22.23 -2.27
N ARG A 67 -5.26 23.44 -2.27
CA ARG A 67 -5.14 24.38 -3.39
C ARG A 67 -4.81 25.76 -2.84
N THR A 68 -4.00 26.50 -3.58
CA THR A 68 -3.74 27.91 -3.27
C THR A 68 -4.72 28.81 -4.01
N ARG A 69 -4.98 30.02 -3.45
CA ARG A 69 -5.88 31.00 -4.08
C ARG A 69 -5.23 31.65 -5.28
N GLU A 70 -6.04 31.94 -6.30
CA GLU A 70 -5.62 32.56 -7.56
C GLU A 70 -5.97 34.08 -7.66
N ASP A 71 -6.53 34.67 -6.58
CA ASP A 71 -6.94 36.09 -6.51
C ASP A 71 -5.75 37.00 -6.16
N GLN A 72 -4.73 36.99 -7.03
CA GLN A 72 -3.48 37.73 -6.83
C GLN A 72 -3.14 38.59 -8.06
N VAL A 73 -2.06 39.35 -7.96
CA VAL A 73 -1.47 40.06 -9.10
C VAL A 73 -1.27 39.09 -10.27
N GLN A 74 -1.47 39.53 -11.51
CA GLN A 74 -1.55 38.68 -12.70
C GLN A 74 -0.38 37.69 -12.81
N GLU A 75 0.84 38.10 -12.51
CA GLU A 75 2.05 37.27 -12.57
C GLU A 75 2.04 36.17 -11.49
N LEU A 76 1.57 36.48 -10.30
CA LEU A 76 1.46 35.56 -9.20
C LEU A 76 0.28 34.58 -9.38
N ARG A 77 -0.79 35.00 -10.05
CA ARG A 77 -1.92 34.17 -10.45
C ARG A 77 -1.48 33.02 -11.37
N SER A 78 -0.68 33.37 -12.40
CA SER A 78 -0.13 32.36 -13.32
C SER A 78 0.71 31.30 -12.57
N LEU A 79 1.54 31.74 -11.61
CA LEU A 79 2.34 30.82 -10.78
C LEU A 79 1.45 29.95 -9.85
N ALA A 80 0.45 30.55 -9.21
CA ALA A 80 -0.52 29.84 -8.37
C ALA A 80 -1.26 28.75 -9.16
N SER A 81 -1.75 29.09 -10.36
CA SER A 81 -2.43 28.15 -11.26
C SER A 81 -1.51 27.02 -11.72
N SER A 82 -0.26 27.33 -12.04
CA SER A 82 0.75 26.32 -12.40
C SER A 82 1.05 25.34 -11.24
N LEU A 83 1.19 25.85 -10.01
CA LEU A 83 1.38 25.02 -8.81
C LEU A 83 0.14 24.15 -8.51
N ASN A 84 -1.07 24.71 -8.64
CA ASN A 84 -2.31 23.95 -8.49
C ASN A 84 -2.41 22.81 -9.52
N THR A 85 -2.04 23.09 -10.77
CA THR A 85 -2.01 22.10 -11.85
C THR A 85 -0.96 21.01 -11.58
N MET A 86 0.21 21.39 -11.09
CA MET A 86 1.27 20.44 -10.70
C MET A 86 0.80 19.53 -9.56
N ALA A 87 0.23 20.09 -8.49
CA ALA A 87 -0.31 19.32 -7.38
C ALA A 87 -1.37 18.31 -7.83
N PHE A 88 -2.26 18.73 -8.73
CA PHE A 88 -3.28 17.88 -9.31
C PHE A 88 -2.69 16.73 -10.13
N LYS A 89 -1.74 17.03 -11.03
CA LYS A 89 -1.07 15.99 -11.83
C LYS A 89 -0.30 15.01 -10.98
N LEU A 90 0.42 15.47 -9.95
CA LEU A 90 1.12 14.60 -9.00
C LEU A 90 0.16 13.69 -8.25
N SER A 91 -0.97 14.22 -7.77
CA SER A 91 -2.02 13.42 -7.13
C SER A 91 -2.57 12.32 -8.05
N GLN A 92 -2.82 12.64 -9.33
CA GLN A 92 -3.27 11.67 -10.32
C GLN A 92 -2.22 10.58 -10.58
N LEU A 93 -0.94 10.97 -10.76
CA LEU A 93 0.14 10.01 -11.00
C LEU A 93 0.36 9.08 -9.82
N MET A 94 0.30 9.58 -8.60
CA MET A 94 0.42 8.76 -7.39
C MET A 94 -0.73 7.75 -7.27
N GLU A 95 -1.96 8.17 -7.53
CA GLU A 95 -3.12 7.27 -7.50
C GLU A 95 -3.06 6.23 -8.63
N GLN A 96 -2.61 6.62 -9.83
CA GLN A 96 -2.39 5.68 -10.94
C GLN A 96 -1.31 4.66 -10.57
N SER A 97 -0.16 5.09 -10.07
CA SER A 97 0.93 4.20 -9.64
C SER A 97 0.48 3.22 -8.55
N ARG A 98 -0.32 3.69 -7.57
CA ARG A 98 -0.90 2.82 -6.54
C ARG A 98 -1.79 1.74 -7.14
N ARG A 99 -2.68 2.11 -8.07
CA ARG A 99 -3.57 1.15 -8.75
C ARG A 99 -2.80 0.14 -9.60
N GLU A 100 -1.76 0.58 -10.30
CA GLU A 100 -0.89 -0.30 -11.08
C GLU A 100 -0.18 -1.31 -10.20
N GLN A 101 0.36 -0.90 -9.04
CA GLN A 101 0.96 -1.80 -8.07
C GLN A 101 -0.04 -2.82 -7.49
N GLU A 102 -1.26 -2.39 -7.17
CA GLU A 102 -2.32 -3.29 -6.71
C GLU A 102 -2.71 -4.31 -7.79
N ASN A 103 -2.81 -3.88 -9.05
CA ASN A 103 -3.13 -4.77 -10.17
C ASN A 103 -1.99 -5.76 -10.46
N LEU A 104 -0.73 -5.33 -10.38
CA LEU A 104 0.43 -6.21 -10.49
C LEU A 104 0.40 -7.30 -9.42
N LYS A 105 0.24 -6.93 -8.15
CA LYS A 105 0.12 -7.91 -7.05
C LYS A 105 -1.03 -8.90 -7.27
N LYS A 106 -2.20 -8.42 -7.72
CA LYS A 106 -3.34 -9.30 -8.04
C LYS A 106 -3.04 -10.24 -9.21
N SER A 107 -2.33 -9.76 -10.24
CA SER A 107 -1.94 -10.57 -11.39
C SER A 107 -0.93 -11.64 -11.00
N GLU A 108 0.08 -11.29 -10.19
CA GLU A 108 1.07 -12.24 -9.66
C GLU A 108 0.40 -13.35 -8.82
N LEU A 109 -0.52 -12.97 -7.93
CA LEU A 109 -1.29 -13.92 -7.14
C LEU A 109 -2.15 -14.85 -8.02
N ARG A 110 -2.83 -14.31 -9.05
CA ARG A 110 -3.60 -15.12 -9.99
C ARG A 110 -2.73 -16.09 -10.79
N THR A 111 -1.55 -15.66 -11.20
CA THR A 111 -0.59 -16.52 -11.92
C THR A 111 -0.10 -17.66 -11.03
N LEU A 112 0.21 -17.39 -9.75
CA LEU A 112 0.54 -18.42 -8.78
C LEU A 112 -0.61 -19.41 -8.54
N GLN A 113 -1.85 -18.91 -8.46
CA GLN A 113 -3.04 -19.74 -8.32
C GLN A 113 -3.33 -20.60 -9.57
N ALA A 114 -3.09 -20.08 -10.77
CA ALA A 114 -3.35 -20.79 -12.03
C ALA A 114 -2.36 -21.94 -12.32
N GLN A 115 -1.16 -21.90 -11.75
CA GLN A 115 -0.15 -22.95 -11.97
C GLN A 115 -0.47 -24.28 -11.28
N ILE A 116 -1.39 -24.29 -10.34
CA ILE A 116 -1.65 -25.47 -9.46
C ILE A 116 -2.77 -26.38 -10.01
N THR A 117 -3.74 -25.85 -10.73
CA THR A 117 -5.03 -26.51 -10.90
C THR A 117 -5.18 -27.56 -12.02
N PRO A 118 -4.71 -27.37 -13.28
CA PRO A 118 -5.05 -28.31 -14.35
C PRO A 118 -4.43 -29.70 -14.17
N HIS A 119 -3.15 -29.79 -13.83
CA HIS A 119 -2.44 -31.04 -13.68
C HIS A 119 -2.92 -31.85 -12.47
N PHE A 120 -3.26 -31.16 -11.35
CA PHE A 120 -3.83 -31.80 -10.18
C PHE A 120 -5.20 -32.41 -10.49
N LEU A 121 -6.05 -31.67 -11.22
CA LEU A 121 -7.37 -32.15 -11.64
C LEU A 121 -7.28 -33.42 -12.50
N TYR A 122 -6.49 -33.38 -13.58
CA TYR A 122 -6.32 -34.55 -14.47
C TYR A 122 -5.83 -35.76 -13.72
N ASN A 123 -4.79 -35.62 -12.91
CA ASN A 123 -4.24 -36.70 -12.12
C ASN A 123 -5.22 -37.25 -11.06
N THR A 124 -6.13 -36.45 -10.56
CA THR A 124 -7.14 -36.89 -9.59
C THR A 124 -8.24 -37.67 -10.30
N LEU A 125 -8.68 -37.21 -11.49
CA LEU A 125 -9.65 -37.93 -12.31
C LEU A 125 -9.10 -39.29 -12.76
N ASP A 126 -7.84 -39.36 -13.20
CA ASP A 126 -7.17 -40.62 -13.56
C ASP A 126 -7.12 -41.58 -12.35
N ALA A 127 -6.85 -41.07 -11.15
CA ALA A 127 -6.87 -41.89 -9.94
C ALA A 127 -8.27 -42.42 -9.62
N ILE A 128 -9.33 -41.64 -9.81
CA ILE A 128 -10.72 -42.06 -9.64
C ILE A 128 -11.05 -43.19 -10.62
N VAL A 129 -10.71 -43.05 -11.89
CA VAL A 129 -10.94 -44.10 -12.91
C VAL A 129 -10.22 -45.39 -12.51
N TRP A 130 -8.94 -45.30 -12.16
CA TRP A 130 -8.14 -46.43 -11.75
C TRP A 130 -8.72 -47.16 -10.52
N LEU A 131 -9.19 -46.39 -9.51
CA LEU A 131 -9.83 -46.96 -8.31
C LEU A 131 -11.15 -47.67 -8.64
N ALA A 132 -11.93 -47.11 -9.57
CA ALA A 132 -13.19 -47.69 -10.00
C ALA A 132 -12.97 -48.98 -10.77
N GLU A 133 -12.00 -49.03 -11.69
CA GLU A 133 -11.62 -50.23 -12.43
C GLU A 133 -11.14 -51.39 -11.50
N ASN A 134 -10.49 -51.04 -10.37
CA ASN A 134 -10.03 -51.99 -9.37
C ASN A 134 -11.08 -52.33 -8.30
N GLY A 135 -12.33 -51.89 -8.45
CA GLY A 135 -13.42 -52.21 -7.54
C GLY A 135 -13.31 -51.57 -6.15
N GLN A 136 -12.50 -50.51 -6.00
CA GLN A 136 -12.25 -49.83 -4.74
C GLN A 136 -13.30 -48.71 -4.46
N ALA A 137 -14.57 -49.06 -4.44
CA ALA A 137 -15.70 -48.14 -4.35
C ALA A 137 -15.64 -47.16 -3.17
N SER A 138 -15.18 -47.60 -2.00
CA SER A 138 -15.03 -46.73 -0.84
C SER A 138 -14.02 -45.61 -1.05
N GLN A 139 -12.89 -45.91 -1.71
CA GLN A 139 -11.87 -44.94 -2.01
C GLN A 139 -12.31 -43.99 -3.16
N VAL A 140 -13.13 -44.46 -4.11
CA VAL A 140 -13.75 -43.59 -5.12
C VAL A 140 -14.65 -42.55 -4.46
N ILE A 141 -15.47 -42.97 -3.48
CA ILE A 141 -16.32 -42.03 -2.73
C ILE A 141 -15.47 -41.06 -1.91
N GLU A 142 -14.43 -41.51 -1.23
CA GLU A 142 -13.54 -40.69 -0.43
C GLU A 142 -12.84 -39.62 -1.28
N ILE A 143 -12.20 -39.99 -2.40
CA ILE A 143 -11.47 -39.07 -3.26
C ILE A 143 -12.41 -38.09 -3.95
N THR A 144 -13.63 -38.51 -4.32
CA THR A 144 -14.63 -37.64 -4.94
C THR A 144 -15.17 -36.60 -3.96
N ASN A 145 -15.42 -36.99 -2.72
CA ASN A 145 -15.81 -36.06 -1.65
C ASN A 145 -14.69 -35.05 -1.34
N ALA A 146 -13.45 -35.53 -1.22
CA ALA A 146 -12.29 -34.67 -1.00
C ALA A 146 -12.11 -33.68 -2.15
N LEU A 147 -12.28 -34.11 -3.41
CA LEU A 147 -12.21 -33.25 -4.60
C LEU A 147 -13.33 -32.19 -4.60
N SER A 148 -14.56 -32.59 -4.26
CA SER A 148 -15.69 -31.66 -4.14
C SER A 148 -15.45 -30.58 -3.10
N ASN A 149 -14.93 -30.95 -1.92
CA ASN A 149 -14.58 -30.00 -0.85
C ASN A 149 -13.43 -29.08 -1.26
N PHE A 150 -12.41 -29.62 -1.88
CA PHE A 150 -11.28 -28.87 -2.42
C PHE A 150 -11.75 -27.79 -3.39
N PHE A 151 -12.60 -28.12 -4.37
CA PHE A 151 -13.10 -27.16 -5.33
C PHE A 151 -14.08 -26.15 -4.74
N ARG A 152 -14.93 -26.56 -3.78
CA ARG A 152 -15.86 -25.65 -3.13
C ARG A 152 -15.14 -24.49 -2.47
N ILE A 153 -14.02 -24.74 -1.81
CA ILE A 153 -13.21 -23.72 -1.16
C ILE A 153 -12.37 -22.94 -2.19
N SER A 154 -11.78 -23.65 -3.17
CA SER A 154 -11.00 -23.02 -4.24
C SER A 154 -11.79 -22.05 -5.10
N LEU A 155 -13.07 -22.33 -5.36
CA LEU A 155 -13.96 -21.52 -6.19
C LEU A 155 -14.80 -20.52 -5.37
N ASN A 156 -14.61 -20.42 -4.07
CA ASN A 156 -15.41 -19.61 -3.14
C ASN A 156 -15.49 -18.14 -3.58
N ASN A 157 -16.45 -17.84 -4.47
CA ASN A 157 -16.93 -16.52 -4.92
C ASN A 157 -15.87 -15.41 -5.10
N GLY A 158 -14.63 -15.75 -5.45
CA GLY A 158 -13.59 -14.77 -5.75
C GLY A 158 -13.07 -14.00 -4.53
N LYS A 159 -13.31 -14.48 -3.30
CA LYS A 159 -12.73 -13.88 -2.10
C LYS A 159 -11.26 -14.25 -1.99
N ASP A 160 -10.41 -13.24 -1.85
CA ASP A 160 -8.97 -13.43 -1.64
C ASP A 160 -8.62 -13.82 -0.19
N TRP A 161 -9.50 -13.49 0.77
CA TRP A 161 -9.31 -13.75 2.20
C TRP A 161 -10.33 -14.78 2.70
N VAL A 162 -9.82 -15.83 3.34
CA VAL A 162 -10.60 -16.91 3.93
C VAL A 162 -10.24 -17.05 5.42
N SER A 163 -11.05 -17.78 6.19
CA SER A 163 -10.67 -18.17 7.55
C SER A 163 -9.57 -19.23 7.51
N LEU A 164 -8.75 -19.29 8.55
CA LEU A 164 -7.75 -20.34 8.69
C LEU A 164 -8.40 -21.73 8.73
N ARG A 165 -9.61 -21.84 9.25
CA ARG A 165 -10.45 -23.06 9.19
C ARG A 165 -10.70 -23.48 7.74
N GLU A 166 -11.16 -22.56 6.88
CA GLU A 166 -11.43 -22.83 5.46
C GLU A 166 -10.15 -23.25 4.72
N GLU A 167 -9.02 -22.60 5.00
CA GLU A 167 -7.72 -22.96 4.43
C GLU A 167 -7.26 -24.34 4.90
N TRP A 168 -7.55 -24.69 6.17
CA TRP A 168 -7.23 -26.01 6.73
C TRP A 168 -8.07 -27.11 6.12
N GLU A 169 -9.38 -26.92 5.98
CA GLU A 169 -10.28 -27.87 5.32
C GLU A 169 -9.90 -28.08 3.84
N HIS A 170 -9.48 -27.00 3.17
CA HIS A 170 -8.97 -27.07 1.81
C HIS A 170 -7.70 -27.92 1.72
N LEU A 171 -6.76 -27.68 2.63
CA LEU A 171 -5.50 -28.42 2.71
C LEU A 171 -5.73 -29.89 3.04
N GLU A 172 -6.66 -30.22 3.94
CA GLU A 172 -7.04 -31.59 4.27
C GLU A 172 -7.61 -32.32 3.06
N GLY A 173 -8.50 -31.67 2.29
CA GLY A 173 -9.02 -32.20 1.03
C GLY A 173 -7.90 -32.51 0.04
N TYR A 174 -6.96 -31.57 -0.16
CA TYR A 174 -5.79 -31.76 -1.01
C TYR A 174 -4.93 -32.94 -0.56
N LEU A 175 -4.57 -33.00 0.73
CA LEU A 175 -3.72 -34.07 1.29
C LEU A 175 -4.38 -35.44 1.26
N THR A 176 -5.69 -35.51 1.45
CA THR A 176 -6.47 -36.78 1.31
C THR A 176 -6.37 -37.29 -0.11
N ILE A 177 -6.56 -36.45 -1.13
CA ILE A 177 -6.40 -36.84 -2.53
C ILE A 177 -4.97 -37.31 -2.81
N GLN A 178 -3.96 -36.57 -2.34
CA GLN A 178 -2.56 -36.95 -2.54
C GLN A 178 -2.19 -38.26 -1.82
N LYS A 179 -2.71 -38.50 -0.62
CA LYS A 179 -2.51 -39.73 0.12
C LYS A 179 -3.08 -40.94 -0.63
N ILE A 180 -4.28 -40.82 -1.21
CA ILE A 180 -4.90 -41.91 -2.00
C ILE A 180 -4.04 -42.16 -3.25
N ARG A 181 -3.54 -41.12 -3.94
CA ARG A 181 -2.68 -41.26 -5.12
C ARG A 181 -1.31 -41.87 -4.82
N TYR A 182 -0.65 -41.43 -3.77
CA TYR A 182 0.70 -41.86 -3.40
C TYR A 182 0.72 -43.03 -2.39
N ARG A 183 -0.45 -43.45 -1.91
CA ARG A 183 -0.64 -44.62 -1.02
C ARG A 183 0.39 -44.68 0.10
N ASP A 184 1.24 -45.70 0.10
CA ASP A 184 2.20 -46.00 1.17
C ASP A 184 3.37 -44.98 1.25
N ILE A 185 3.53 -44.15 0.24
CA ILE A 185 4.64 -43.20 0.17
C ILE A 185 4.34 -41.92 0.97
N LEU A 186 3.08 -41.46 1.02
CA LEU A 186 2.71 -40.19 1.67
C LEU A 186 1.94 -40.45 2.95
N ARG A 187 2.49 -39.95 4.05
CA ARG A 187 1.77 -39.75 5.32
C ARG A 187 1.70 -38.27 5.63
N TYR A 188 0.65 -37.81 6.32
CA TYR A 188 0.55 -36.44 6.75
C TYR A 188 -0.04 -36.29 8.13
N GLU A 189 0.30 -35.19 8.81
CA GLU A 189 -0.25 -34.78 10.10
C GLU A 189 -0.64 -33.30 9.99
N LEU A 190 -1.88 -32.98 10.37
CA LEU A 190 -2.38 -31.60 10.44
C LEU A 190 -2.65 -31.25 11.90
N ARG A 191 -2.12 -30.12 12.37
CA ARG A 191 -2.32 -29.62 13.73
C ARG A 191 -2.70 -28.13 13.67
N LEU A 192 -3.91 -27.81 14.08
CA LEU A 192 -4.43 -26.47 14.19
C LEU A 192 -4.69 -26.15 15.66
N GLU A 193 -4.04 -25.13 16.20
CA GLU A 193 -4.25 -24.67 17.57
C GLU A 193 -5.68 -24.15 17.77
N GLU A 194 -6.26 -24.42 18.94
CA GLU A 194 -7.58 -23.91 19.28
C GLU A 194 -7.56 -22.37 19.44
N GLY A 195 -8.64 -21.71 18.98
CA GLY A 195 -8.81 -20.27 19.12
C GLY A 195 -8.30 -19.43 17.93
N ILE A 196 -7.53 -20.00 16.99
CA ILE A 196 -7.00 -19.26 15.83
C ILE A 196 -7.76 -19.51 14.52
N GLN A 197 -8.78 -20.37 14.52
CA GLN A 197 -9.48 -20.86 13.33
C GLN A 197 -10.15 -19.75 12.51
N GLU A 198 -10.59 -18.68 13.17
CA GLU A 198 -11.33 -17.57 12.53
C GLU A 198 -10.41 -16.46 12.01
N HIS A 199 -9.07 -16.58 12.23
CA HIS A 199 -8.12 -15.61 11.66
C HIS A 199 -8.18 -15.63 10.14
N LYS A 200 -8.14 -14.44 9.54
CA LYS A 200 -8.17 -14.28 8.08
C LYS A 200 -6.78 -14.44 7.50
N VAL A 201 -6.66 -15.30 6.51
CA VAL A 201 -5.44 -15.58 5.76
C VAL A 201 -5.72 -15.44 4.26
N LEU A 202 -4.68 -15.24 3.46
CA LEU A 202 -4.80 -15.31 2.02
C LEU A 202 -5.12 -16.75 1.62
N LYS A 203 -6.08 -16.90 0.75
CA LYS A 203 -6.51 -18.17 0.18
C LYS A 203 -5.36 -18.82 -0.59
N LEU A 204 -5.22 -20.14 -0.45
CA LEU A 204 -4.18 -20.97 -1.08
C LEU A 204 -2.75 -20.55 -0.68
N LEU A 205 -2.57 -19.99 0.52
CA LEU A 205 -1.26 -19.60 1.03
C LEU A 205 -0.41 -20.80 1.44
N ILE A 206 -1.04 -21.80 2.07
CA ILE A 206 -0.34 -22.96 2.67
C ILE A 206 -0.11 -24.06 1.63
N GLN A 207 -1.02 -24.24 0.71
CA GLN A 207 -0.98 -25.32 -0.28
C GLN A 207 0.32 -25.37 -1.09
N PRO A 208 0.88 -24.27 -1.63
CA PRO A 208 2.13 -24.33 -2.39
C PRO A 208 3.33 -24.86 -1.59
N LEU A 209 3.36 -24.58 -0.27
CA LEU A 209 4.41 -25.09 0.60
C LEU A 209 4.29 -26.62 0.77
N VAL A 210 3.06 -27.09 0.94
CA VAL A 210 2.77 -28.53 1.07
C VAL A 210 3.01 -29.25 -0.26
N GLU A 211 2.66 -28.64 -1.39
CA GLU A 211 2.99 -29.16 -2.73
C GLU A 211 4.49 -29.32 -2.91
N ASN A 212 5.27 -28.31 -2.56
CA ASN A 212 6.73 -28.40 -2.61
C ASN A 212 7.28 -29.53 -1.74
N ALA A 213 6.76 -29.68 -0.52
CA ALA A 213 7.14 -30.77 0.38
C ALA A 213 6.85 -32.16 -0.23
N ILE A 214 5.69 -32.33 -0.89
CA ILE A 214 5.31 -33.58 -1.52
C ILE A 214 6.15 -33.84 -2.79
N TYR A 215 6.15 -32.90 -3.75
CA TYR A 215 6.76 -33.12 -5.07
C TYR A 215 8.29 -33.18 -5.02
N HIS A 216 8.92 -32.32 -4.22
CA HIS A 216 10.37 -32.25 -4.12
C HIS A 216 10.94 -33.04 -2.95
N GLY A 217 10.21 -33.15 -1.83
CA GLY A 217 10.66 -33.87 -0.66
C GLY A 217 10.39 -35.36 -0.74
N ILE A 218 9.13 -35.78 -0.99
CA ILE A 218 8.67 -37.13 -0.72
C ILE A 218 8.53 -37.98 -1.98
N LYS A 219 7.96 -37.46 -3.06
CA LYS A 219 7.60 -38.23 -4.28
C LYS A 219 8.72 -39.10 -4.84
N ASN A 220 9.96 -38.64 -4.78
CA ASN A 220 11.13 -39.34 -5.33
C ASN A 220 11.82 -40.26 -4.30
N ARG A 221 11.26 -40.41 -3.08
CA ARG A 221 11.83 -41.21 -2.01
C ARG A 221 11.10 -42.55 -1.92
N ARG A 222 11.80 -43.67 -2.23
CA ARG A 222 11.21 -45.03 -2.17
C ARG A 222 10.65 -45.39 -0.80
N ALA A 223 11.28 -44.93 0.30
CA ALA A 223 10.84 -45.16 1.66
C ALA A 223 9.60 -44.33 2.08
N GLY A 224 9.13 -43.47 1.19
CA GLY A 224 8.07 -42.53 1.51
C GLY A 224 8.50 -41.45 2.52
N GLY A 225 7.55 -40.68 3.00
CA GLY A 225 7.80 -39.62 3.96
C GLY A 225 6.53 -39.11 4.64
N LEU A 226 6.76 -38.21 5.58
CA LEU A 226 5.73 -37.54 6.36
C LEU A 226 5.77 -36.05 6.12
N VAL A 227 4.60 -35.44 5.80
CA VAL A 227 4.40 -34.01 5.81
C VAL A 227 3.65 -33.64 7.08
N LYS A 228 4.21 -32.70 7.86
CA LYS A 228 3.54 -32.11 9.01
C LYS A 228 3.22 -30.67 8.74
N VAL A 229 1.98 -30.28 8.98
CA VAL A 229 1.55 -28.88 8.91
C VAL A 229 0.98 -28.49 10.26
N SER A 230 1.49 -27.45 10.85
CA SER A 230 0.98 -26.90 12.10
C SER A 230 0.75 -25.39 11.99
N ALA A 231 -0.28 -24.91 12.67
CA ALA A 231 -0.52 -23.49 12.84
C ALA A 231 -0.74 -23.17 14.31
N ALA A 232 -0.06 -22.12 14.79
CA ALA A 232 -0.13 -21.67 16.18
C ALA A 232 -0.01 -20.14 16.25
N ALA A 233 -0.45 -19.55 17.37
CA ALA A 233 -0.24 -18.14 17.67
C ALA A 233 1.02 -17.97 18.53
N GLU A 234 2.05 -17.34 17.98
CA GLU A 234 3.32 -17.09 18.65
C GLU A 234 3.63 -15.57 18.67
N GLY A 235 3.80 -15.00 19.86
CA GLY A 235 4.19 -13.60 20.02
C GLY A 235 3.23 -12.59 19.36
N GLY A 236 1.93 -12.91 19.31
CA GLY A 236 0.92 -12.07 18.64
C GLY A 236 0.91 -12.18 17.11
N ARG A 237 1.60 -13.17 16.55
CA ARG A 237 1.64 -13.48 15.12
C ARG A 237 1.11 -14.89 14.89
N LEU A 238 0.44 -15.09 13.74
CA LEU A 238 0.08 -16.41 13.27
C LEU A 238 1.32 -17.05 12.61
N CYS A 239 1.77 -18.17 13.16
CA CYS A 239 2.88 -18.96 12.63
C CYS A 239 2.32 -20.24 11.99
N VAL A 240 2.61 -20.44 10.70
CA VAL A 240 2.29 -21.67 9.98
C VAL A 240 3.59 -22.34 9.60
N THR A 241 3.76 -23.61 10.03
CA THR A 241 4.96 -24.38 9.79
C THR A 241 4.64 -25.62 8.96
N VAL A 242 5.35 -25.79 7.86
CA VAL A 242 5.31 -27.00 7.03
C VAL A 242 6.66 -27.69 7.12
N THR A 243 6.67 -28.94 7.53
CA THR A 243 7.88 -29.76 7.66
C THR A 243 7.70 -31.07 6.89
N ASP A 244 8.72 -31.49 6.16
CA ASP A 244 8.75 -32.78 5.51
C ASP A 244 9.96 -33.60 5.94
N THR A 245 9.85 -34.93 5.82
CA THR A 245 10.95 -35.89 6.06
C THR A 245 11.58 -36.36 4.74
N GLY A 246 11.54 -35.51 3.73
CA GLY A 246 11.98 -35.83 2.37
C GLY A 246 13.50 -35.77 2.17
N LEU A 247 13.89 -35.48 0.92
CA LEU A 247 15.30 -35.40 0.51
C LEU A 247 16.02 -34.14 0.99
N GLY A 248 15.28 -33.12 1.43
CA GLY A 248 15.81 -31.81 1.80
C GLY A 248 16.30 -31.00 0.59
N MET A 249 16.88 -29.83 0.87
CA MET A 249 17.49 -28.93 -0.15
C MET A 249 18.98 -28.80 0.10
N GLY A 250 19.77 -28.79 -0.99
CA GLY A 250 21.18 -28.42 -0.92
C GLY A 250 21.37 -26.94 -0.54
N GLN A 251 22.52 -26.61 0.02
CA GLN A 251 22.81 -25.28 0.58
C GLN A 251 22.66 -24.15 -0.45
N GLU A 252 23.09 -24.37 -1.70
CA GLU A 252 22.95 -23.38 -2.79
C GLU A 252 21.48 -23.05 -3.11
N ARG A 253 20.61 -24.06 -3.08
CA ARG A 253 19.17 -23.88 -3.34
C ARG A 253 18.44 -23.24 -2.16
N LEU A 254 18.93 -23.47 -0.93
CA LEU A 254 18.39 -22.85 0.28
C LEU A 254 18.68 -21.34 0.30
N GLU A 255 19.85 -20.91 -0.18
CA GLU A 255 20.21 -19.49 -0.29
C GLU A 255 19.43 -18.74 -1.36
N GLN A 256 18.97 -19.43 -2.42
CA GLN A 256 18.14 -18.83 -3.47
C GLN A 256 16.66 -18.64 -3.05
N VAL A 257 16.20 -19.32 -2.01
CA VAL A 257 14.81 -19.32 -1.54
C VAL A 257 14.62 -18.45 -0.29
N ARG A 258 15.70 -18.04 0.37
CA ARG A 258 15.71 -17.07 1.48
C ARG A 258 15.72 -15.62 0.98
#